data_dd7ba7a723a1bf47719580a51b8055cc
#
_entry.id   dd7ba7a723a1bf47719580a51b8055cc
#
_cell.length_a   1.000
_cell.length_b   1.000
_cell.length_c   1.000
_cell.angle_alpha   90.00
_cell.angle_beta   90.00
_cell.angle_gamma   90.00
#
_symmetry.space_group_name_H-M   'P 1'
#
loop_
_entity.id
_entity.type
_entity.pdbx_description
1 polymer ?
#
loop_
_entity_poly.entity_id
_entity_poly.type
_entity_poly.pdbx_seq_one_letter_code
_entity_poly.pdbx_strand_id
1 'polypeptide(L)'
;MEPKDDRAFVEMVEQHRDLIWHVCSDYSLSAAWTVDDAFQEVLMVLWRDWHTFQGRCPASHWIYRVATHAMLMLKRKMGNRPQPAAPPHDGPTDDDANYRYLLELIGTLDGKEARIVRAHLDGFSNKEISEMVGLPVTAVAKRLSRTRSKLKQYYENGL
;
A
#
# COMPACT_ATOMS: atom_id res chain seq x y z
N MET A 1 -9.02 21.87 -17.92
CA MET A 1 -8.98 21.09 -16.67
C MET A 1 -8.60 22.01 -15.53
N GLU A 2 -9.52 22.22 -14.61
CA GLU A 2 -9.22 23.07 -13.46
C GLU A 2 -8.17 22.40 -12.58
N PRO A 3 -7.14 23.12 -12.15
CA PRO A 3 -6.19 22.55 -11.20
C PRO A 3 -6.91 22.27 -9.89
N LYS A 4 -6.73 21.06 -9.36
CA LYS A 4 -7.23 20.77 -8.04
C LYS A 4 -6.53 21.68 -7.04
N ASP A 5 -7.31 22.12 -6.08
CA ASP A 5 -6.86 23.06 -5.07
C ASP A 5 -5.69 22.48 -4.25
N ASP A 6 -4.61 23.21 -4.21
CA ASP A 6 -3.41 22.85 -3.43
C ASP A 6 -3.76 22.67 -1.96
N ARG A 7 -4.70 23.47 -1.45
CA ARG A 7 -5.16 23.37 -0.07
C ARG A 7 -5.85 22.04 0.20
N ALA A 8 -6.69 21.58 -0.73
CA ALA A 8 -7.36 20.28 -0.60
C ALA A 8 -6.35 19.13 -0.56
N PHE A 9 -5.29 19.23 -1.36
CA PHE A 9 -4.21 18.24 -1.34
C PHE A 9 -3.50 18.23 0.02
N VAL A 10 -3.12 19.39 0.54
CA VAL A 10 -2.44 19.49 1.83
C VAL A 10 -3.31 18.93 2.96
N GLU A 11 -4.59 19.28 2.97
CA GLU A 11 -5.53 18.76 3.96
C GLU A 11 -5.64 17.23 3.88
N MET A 12 -5.74 16.69 2.68
CA MET A 12 -5.79 15.24 2.48
C MET A 12 -4.52 14.55 3.01
N VAL A 13 -3.37 15.10 2.70
CA VAL A 13 -2.08 14.55 3.17
C VAL A 13 -2.00 14.60 4.69
N GLU A 14 -2.39 15.72 5.30
CA GLU A 14 -2.37 15.86 6.77
C GLU A 14 -3.30 14.87 7.45
N GLN A 15 -4.49 14.64 6.89
CA GLN A 15 -5.44 13.67 7.44
C GLN A 15 -4.97 12.23 7.32
N HIS A 16 -4.13 11.92 6.32
CA HIS A 16 -3.69 10.55 6.04
C HIS A 16 -2.18 10.37 6.19
N ARG A 17 -1.54 11.26 6.93
CA ARG A 17 -0.09 11.26 7.12
C ARG A 17 0.41 9.93 7.69
N ASP A 18 -0.30 9.38 8.66
CA ASP A 18 0.08 8.12 9.30
C ASP A 18 0.00 6.94 8.33
N LEU A 19 -1.01 6.94 7.47
CA LEU A 19 -1.14 5.92 6.43
C LEU A 19 0.04 5.96 5.46
N ILE A 20 0.39 7.15 5.00
CA ILE A 20 1.51 7.35 4.08
C ILE A 20 2.82 6.90 4.74
N TRP A 21 3.04 7.29 5.98
CA TRP A 21 4.22 6.89 6.75
C TRP A 21 4.28 5.38 6.91
N HIS A 22 3.16 4.75 7.21
CA HIS A 22 3.06 3.30 7.37
C HIS A 22 3.44 2.57 6.08
N VAL A 23 2.92 3.03 4.94
CA VAL A 23 3.27 2.46 3.64
C VAL A 23 4.77 2.60 3.38
N CYS A 24 5.35 3.77 3.65
CA CYS A 24 6.79 4.00 3.47
C CYS A 24 7.63 3.09 4.37
N SER A 25 7.15 2.82 5.59
CA SER A 25 7.84 1.95 6.54
C SER A 25 7.76 0.48 6.16
N ASP A 26 6.67 0.08 5.53
CA ASP A 26 6.40 -1.32 5.15
C ASP A 26 7.31 -1.81 4.03
N TYR A 27 7.77 -0.90 3.17
CA TYR A 27 8.63 -1.23 2.05
C TYR A 27 10.06 -0.83 2.36
N SER A 28 10.90 -1.83 2.64
CA SER A 28 12.31 -1.61 2.94
C SER A 28 13.07 -1.15 1.70
N LEU A 29 13.75 -0.02 1.82
CA LEU A 29 14.64 0.50 0.79
C LEU A 29 16.10 0.25 1.18
N SER A 30 17.05 0.64 0.32
CA SER A 30 18.47 0.46 0.60
C SER A 30 18.92 1.33 1.78
N ALA A 31 20.07 1.00 2.38
CA ALA A 31 20.61 1.74 3.54
C ALA A 31 20.83 3.25 3.28
N ALA A 32 20.89 3.63 2.01
CA ALA A 32 21.06 5.04 1.62
C ALA A 32 19.77 5.86 1.75
N TRP A 33 18.62 5.22 1.94
CA TRP A 33 17.32 5.89 2.01
C TRP A 33 16.66 5.70 3.36
N THR A 34 16.28 6.81 3.98
CA THR A 34 15.47 6.79 5.20
C THR A 34 13.99 6.76 4.84
N VAL A 35 13.14 6.48 5.85
CA VAL A 35 11.69 6.56 5.68
C VAL A 35 11.27 7.99 5.32
N ASP A 36 11.96 9.00 5.85
CA ASP A 36 11.70 10.40 5.49
C ASP A 36 11.93 10.68 4.00
N ASP A 37 13.01 10.14 3.44
CA ASP A 37 13.30 10.27 2.01
C ASP A 37 12.20 9.61 1.18
N ALA A 38 11.78 8.41 1.57
CA ALA A 38 10.70 7.69 0.90
C ALA A 38 9.38 8.46 1.01
N PHE A 39 9.10 9.03 2.16
CA PHE A 39 7.90 9.83 2.40
C PHE A 39 7.84 11.02 1.44
N GLN A 40 8.96 11.73 1.27
CA GLN A 40 9.04 12.86 0.34
C GLN A 40 8.80 12.43 -1.10
N GLU A 41 9.40 11.32 -1.51
CA GLU A 41 9.19 10.78 -2.87
C GLU A 41 7.72 10.40 -3.10
N VAL A 42 7.10 9.76 -2.13
CA VAL A 42 5.69 9.38 -2.21
C VAL A 42 4.81 10.63 -2.28
N LEU A 43 5.12 11.68 -1.51
CA LEU A 43 4.38 12.94 -1.58
C LEU A 43 4.47 13.57 -2.96
N MET A 44 5.64 13.52 -3.60
CA MET A 44 5.80 14.03 -4.96
C MET A 44 4.94 13.27 -5.96
N VAL A 45 4.88 11.95 -5.82
CA VAL A 45 4.05 11.12 -6.69
C VAL A 45 2.56 11.39 -6.45
N LEU A 46 2.15 11.50 -5.20
CA LEU A 46 0.77 11.83 -4.85
C LEU A 46 0.37 13.19 -5.42
N TRP A 47 1.25 14.18 -5.32
CA TRP A 47 1.03 15.50 -5.90
C TRP A 47 0.90 15.43 -7.42
N ARG A 48 1.81 14.75 -8.06
CA ARG A 48 1.79 14.59 -9.52
C ARG A 48 0.49 13.94 -9.99
N ASP A 49 0.03 12.92 -9.28
CA ASP A 49 -1.14 12.12 -9.65
C ASP A 49 -2.44 12.61 -9.00
N TRP A 50 -2.40 13.71 -8.23
CA TRP A 50 -3.56 14.26 -7.52
C TRP A 50 -4.75 14.51 -8.45
N HIS A 51 -4.48 14.91 -9.67
CA HIS A 51 -5.52 15.16 -10.68
C HIS A 51 -6.29 13.88 -11.07
N THR A 52 -5.73 12.69 -10.81
CA THR A 52 -6.38 11.42 -11.13
C THR A 52 -7.40 11.00 -10.08
N PHE A 53 -7.33 11.57 -8.87
CA PHE A 53 -8.28 11.26 -7.81
C PHE A 53 -9.61 11.93 -8.10
N GLN A 54 -10.65 11.11 -8.33
CA GLN A 54 -11.97 11.58 -8.74
C GLN A 54 -13.05 11.38 -7.68
N GLY A 55 -12.69 11.01 -6.47
CA GLY A 55 -13.63 10.80 -5.38
C GLY A 55 -14.50 9.55 -5.50
N ARG A 56 -14.16 8.62 -6.40
CA ARG A 56 -14.91 7.37 -6.60
C ARG A 56 -14.67 6.35 -5.51
N CYS A 57 -13.62 6.54 -4.73
CA CYS A 57 -13.27 5.72 -3.58
C CYS A 57 -12.81 6.64 -2.46
N PRO A 58 -12.76 6.16 -1.21
CA PRO A 58 -12.17 6.94 -0.12
C PRO A 58 -10.74 7.37 -0.45
N ALA A 59 -10.36 8.55 0.02
CA ALA A 59 -9.01 9.10 -0.20
C ALA A 59 -7.94 8.13 0.31
N SER A 60 -8.18 7.45 1.43
CA SER A 60 -7.27 6.46 1.98
C SER A 60 -6.96 5.33 1.01
N HIS A 61 -7.96 4.85 0.26
CA HIS A 61 -7.76 3.80 -0.76
C HIS A 61 -6.88 4.30 -1.90
N TRP A 62 -7.14 5.50 -2.39
CA TRP A 62 -6.36 6.10 -3.47
C TRP A 62 -4.91 6.31 -3.03
N ILE A 63 -4.72 6.88 -1.84
CA ILE A 63 -3.38 7.11 -1.26
C ILE A 63 -2.63 5.78 -1.13
N TYR A 64 -3.27 4.77 -0.57
CA TYR A 64 -2.65 3.46 -0.39
C TYR A 64 -2.15 2.89 -1.72
N ARG A 65 -3.00 2.92 -2.74
CA ARG A 65 -2.63 2.40 -4.07
C ARG A 65 -1.48 3.17 -4.70
N VAL A 66 -1.56 4.50 -4.69
CA VAL A 66 -0.52 5.33 -5.30
C VAL A 66 0.79 5.23 -4.52
N ALA A 67 0.71 5.28 -3.19
CA ALA A 67 1.90 5.22 -2.34
C ALA A 67 2.60 3.86 -2.44
N THR A 68 1.86 2.75 -2.38
CA THR A 68 2.45 1.41 -2.49
C THR A 68 3.06 1.18 -3.86
N HIS A 69 2.40 1.63 -4.91
CA HIS A 69 2.96 1.55 -6.26
C HIS A 69 4.25 2.35 -6.38
N ALA A 70 4.27 3.57 -5.83
CA ALA A 70 5.46 4.42 -5.82
C ALA A 70 6.62 3.74 -5.07
N MET A 71 6.33 3.14 -3.91
CA MET A 71 7.35 2.44 -3.13
C MET A 71 7.91 1.22 -3.85
N LEU A 72 7.06 0.47 -4.53
CA LEU A 72 7.50 -0.68 -5.32
C LEU A 72 8.39 -0.26 -6.48
N MET A 73 8.05 0.84 -7.14
CA MET A 73 8.86 1.37 -8.24
C MET A 73 10.23 1.85 -7.73
N LEU A 74 10.26 2.52 -6.58
CA LEU A 74 11.51 2.91 -5.94
C LEU A 74 12.36 1.70 -5.58
N LYS A 75 11.74 0.67 -5.02
CA LYS A 75 12.43 -0.56 -4.65
C LYS A 75 13.06 -1.25 -5.86
N ARG A 76 12.34 -1.31 -6.97
CA ARG A 76 12.86 -1.87 -8.23
C ARG A 76 14.05 -1.08 -8.75
N LYS A 77 13.98 0.25 -8.64
CA LYS A 77 15.03 1.15 -9.09
C LYS A 77 16.30 1.02 -8.25
N MET A 78 16.17 0.79 -6.95
CA MET A 78 17.28 0.74 -6.00
C MET A 78 17.84 -0.65 -5.71
N GLY A 79 17.16 -1.69 -6.18
CA GLY A 79 17.51 -3.07 -5.87
C GLY A 79 16.88 -3.58 -4.58
N ASN A 80 16.87 -4.92 -4.42
CA ASN A 80 16.14 -5.62 -3.35
C ASN A 80 17.07 -5.97 -2.19
N ARG A 81 17.51 -5.00 -1.40
CA ARG A 81 18.23 -5.31 -0.16
C ARG A 81 17.25 -5.20 1.02
N PRO A 82 17.09 -6.29 1.82
CA PRO A 82 16.21 -6.21 2.98
C PRO A 82 16.75 -5.24 4.02
N GLN A 83 15.85 -4.49 4.63
CA GLN A 83 16.17 -3.55 5.69
C GLN A 83 15.17 -3.67 6.83
N PRO A 84 15.58 -3.33 8.05
CA PRO A 84 14.64 -3.32 9.17
C PRO A 84 13.54 -2.27 8.93
N ALA A 85 12.31 -2.64 9.29
CA ALA A 85 11.19 -1.73 9.18
C ALA A 85 11.34 -0.56 10.15
N ALA A 86 10.89 0.62 9.73
CA ALA A 86 10.87 1.79 10.60
C ALA A 86 9.83 1.59 11.72
N PRO A 87 10.01 2.23 12.88
CA PRO A 87 9.02 2.15 13.94
C PRO A 87 7.68 2.73 13.50
N PRO A 88 6.56 2.22 14.03
CA PRO A 88 5.24 2.72 13.65
C PRO A 88 5.08 4.18 14.07
N HIS A 89 4.31 4.91 13.28
CA HIS A 89 3.96 6.29 13.55
C HIS A 89 2.68 6.36 14.38
N ASP A 90 2.63 7.25 15.36
CA ASP A 90 1.49 7.38 16.26
C ASP A 90 0.38 8.25 15.65
N GLY A 91 -0.86 7.96 16.00
CA GLY A 91 -2.02 8.79 15.74
C GLY A 91 -2.80 8.49 14.46
N PRO A 92 -3.26 7.24 14.27
CA PRO A 92 -4.03 6.90 13.07
C PRO A 92 -5.43 7.51 13.06
N THR A 93 -5.91 7.82 11.85
CA THR A 93 -7.33 8.11 11.64
C THR A 93 -8.14 6.81 11.67
N ASP A 94 -9.47 6.88 11.73
CA ASP A 94 -10.33 5.68 11.69
C ASP A 94 -10.11 4.86 10.43
N ASP A 95 -9.98 5.51 9.26
CA ASP A 95 -9.68 4.84 8.01
C ASP A 95 -8.31 4.16 8.05
N ASP A 96 -7.33 4.83 8.62
CA ASP A 96 -5.98 4.30 8.76
C ASP A 96 -5.97 3.10 9.73
N ALA A 97 -6.78 3.13 10.78
CA ALA A 97 -6.94 2.01 11.71
C ALA A 97 -7.50 0.77 11.00
N ASN A 98 -8.48 0.95 10.12
CA ASN A 98 -9.03 -0.15 9.32
C ASN A 98 -7.97 -0.75 8.38
N TYR A 99 -7.15 0.09 7.77
CA TYR A 99 -6.04 -0.39 6.94
C TYR A 99 -4.99 -1.14 7.75
N ARG A 100 -4.65 -0.64 8.94
CA ARG A 100 -3.72 -1.35 9.83
C ARG A 100 -4.25 -2.72 10.20
N TYR A 101 -5.52 -2.81 10.54
CA TYR A 101 -6.14 -4.07 10.89
C TYR A 101 -6.07 -5.06 9.70
N LEU A 102 -6.38 -4.57 8.51
CA LEU A 102 -6.25 -5.39 7.30
C LEU A 102 -4.82 -5.86 7.09
N LEU A 103 -3.83 -4.99 7.27
CA LEU A 103 -2.42 -5.35 7.13
C LEU A 103 -1.98 -6.36 8.18
N GLU A 104 -2.49 -6.25 9.40
CA GLU A 104 -2.25 -7.26 10.44
C GLU A 104 -2.82 -8.61 10.06
N LEU A 105 -4.04 -8.64 9.52
CA LEU A 105 -4.65 -9.87 9.03
C LEU A 105 -3.82 -10.47 7.89
N ILE A 106 -3.33 -9.66 6.99
CA ILE A 106 -2.44 -10.11 5.90
C ILE A 106 -1.17 -10.71 6.48
N GLY A 107 -0.64 -10.14 7.55
CA GLY A 107 0.53 -10.65 8.24
C GLY A 107 0.36 -12.04 8.84
N THR A 108 -0.89 -12.50 9.04
CA THR A 108 -1.17 -13.86 9.53
C THR A 108 -1.12 -14.91 8.42
N LEU A 109 -1.07 -14.49 7.16
CA LEU A 109 -1.01 -15.38 6.01
C LEU A 109 0.41 -15.86 5.77
N ASP A 110 0.56 -16.96 5.03
CA ASP A 110 1.90 -17.37 4.61
C ASP A 110 2.52 -16.31 3.69
N GLY A 111 3.85 -16.33 3.55
CA GLY A 111 4.56 -15.26 2.84
C GLY A 111 4.12 -15.07 1.39
N LYS A 112 3.79 -16.14 0.70
CA LYS A 112 3.36 -16.08 -0.71
C LYS A 112 1.94 -15.50 -0.83
N GLU A 113 1.01 -15.96 0.00
CA GLU A 113 -0.34 -15.44 0.03
C GLU A 113 -0.36 -13.96 0.41
N ALA A 114 0.42 -13.57 1.41
CA ALA A 114 0.54 -12.18 1.83
C ALA A 114 1.03 -11.29 0.69
N ARG A 115 2.03 -11.73 -0.06
CA ARG A 115 2.57 -11.00 -1.21
C ARG A 115 1.52 -10.82 -2.31
N ILE A 116 0.77 -11.87 -2.60
CA ILE A 116 -0.28 -11.83 -3.61
C ILE A 116 -1.37 -10.83 -3.21
N VAL A 117 -1.83 -10.90 -1.97
CA VAL A 117 -2.89 -10.01 -1.47
C VAL A 117 -2.42 -8.57 -1.45
N ARG A 118 -1.21 -8.31 -0.97
CA ARG A 118 -0.65 -6.96 -0.95
C ARG A 118 -0.56 -6.40 -2.35
N ALA A 119 -0.05 -7.17 -3.30
CA ALA A 119 0.05 -6.74 -4.69
C ALA A 119 -1.33 -6.45 -5.29
N HIS A 120 -2.33 -7.27 -4.98
CA HIS A 120 -3.69 -7.04 -5.43
C HIS A 120 -4.25 -5.71 -4.86
N LEU A 121 -4.05 -5.47 -3.57
CA LEU A 121 -4.47 -4.22 -2.93
C LEU A 121 -3.75 -3.00 -3.51
N ASP A 122 -2.51 -3.19 -3.93
CA ASP A 122 -1.69 -2.15 -4.56
C ASP A 122 -2.15 -1.83 -6.00
N GLY A 123 -3.10 -2.58 -6.52
CA GLY A 123 -3.66 -2.33 -7.84
C GLY A 123 -2.99 -3.08 -8.98
N PHE A 124 -2.10 -4.03 -8.68
CA PHE A 124 -1.48 -4.85 -9.72
C PHE A 124 -2.51 -5.84 -10.29
N SER A 125 -2.44 -6.06 -11.60
CA SER A 125 -3.27 -7.06 -12.25
C SER A 125 -2.81 -8.48 -11.89
N ASN A 126 -3.70 -9.46 -12.08
CA ASN A 126 -3.33 -10.86 -11.84
C ASN A 126 -2.14 -11.29 -12.71
N LYS A 127 -2.04 -10.75 -13.93
CA LYS A 127 -0.92 -11.02 -14.82
C LYS A 127 0.40 -10.48 -14.23
N GLU A 128 0.38 -9.25 -13.73
CA GLU A 128 1.55 -8.65 -13.10
C GLU A 128 1.95 -9.42 -11.83
N ILE A 129 0.96 -9.79 -11.01
CA ILE A 129 1.20 -10.59 -9.81
C ILE A 129 1.80 -11.94 -10.18
N SER A 130 1.28 -12.58 -11.23
CA SER A 130 1.81 -13.83 -11.75
C SER A 130 3.32 -13.74 -12.04
N GLU A 131 3.73 -12.66 -12.68
CA GLU A 131 5.14 -12.41 -12.98
C GLU A 131 5.95 -12.16 -11.70
N MET A 132 5.38 -11.45 -10.73
CA MET A 132 6.05 -11.11 -9.46
C MET A 132 6.30 -12.34 -8.58
N VAL A 133 5.36 -13.27 -8.55
CA VAL A 133 5.43 -14.42 -7.63
C VAL A 133 5.81 -15.75 -8.32
N GLY A 134 5.90 -15.75 -9.65
CA GLY A 134 6.29 -16.96 -10.39
C GLY A 134 5.22 -18.03 -10.45
N LEU A 135 3.94 -17.66 -10.41
CA LEU A 135 2.80 -18.58 -10.51
C LEU A 135 1.98 -18.28 -11.77
N PRO A 136 1.26 -19.27 -12.33
CA PRO A 136 0.31 -19.01 -13.41
C PRO A 136 -0.80 -18.05 -12.97
N VAL A 137 -1.35 -17.29 -13.91
CA VAL A 137 -2.44 -16.33 -13.64
C VAL A 137 -3.63 -17.03 -12.97
N THR A 138 -3.97 -18.23 -13.42
CA THR A 138 -5.07 -19.01 -12.85
C THR A 138 -4.81 -19.37 -11.39
N ALA A 139 -3.57 -19.70 -11.03
CA ALA A 139 -3.19 -19.99 -9.64
C ALA A 139 -3.27 -18.73 -8.78
N VAL A 140 -2.88 -17.57 -9.31
CA VAL A 140 -3.02 -16.29 -8.62
C VAL A 140 -4.48 -16.00 -8.31
N ALA A 141 -5.35 -16.16 -9.30
CA ALA A 141 -6.80 -15.93 -9.13
C ALA A 141 -7.39 -16.84 -8.06
N LYS A 142 -7.02 -18.13 -8.07
CA LYS A 142 -7.50 -19.09 -7.05
C LYS A 142 -7.03 -18.72 -5.66
N ARG A 143 -5.75 -18.37 -5.51
CA ARG A 143 -5.17 -17.98 -4.22
C ARG A 143 -5.83 -16.71 -3.68
N LEU A 144 -6.06 -15.73 -4.55
CA LEU A 144 -6.77 -14.51 -4.17
C LEU A 144 -8.16 -14.79 -3.66
N SER A 145 -8.91 -15.66 -4.37
CA SER A 145 -10.26 -16.03 -3.98
C SER A 145 -10.30 -16.72 -2.61
N ARG A 146 -9.40 -17.68 -2.40
CA ARG A 146 -9.29 -18.40 -1.12
C ARG A 146 -8.88 -17.46 0.02
N THR A 147 -7.91 -16.62 -0.23
CA THR A 147 -7.38 -15.70 0.78
C THR A 147 -8.41 -14.63 1.13
N ARG A 148 -9.17 -14.16 0.15
CA ARG A 148 -10.24 -13.20 0.39
C ARG A 148 -11.31 -13.81 1.32
N SER A 149 -11.70 -15.06 1.08
CA SER A 149 -12.66 -15.76 1.94
C SER A 149 -12.12 -15.95 3.35
N LYS A 150 -10.85 -16.30 3.46
CA LYS A 150 -10.17 -16.49 4.76
C LYS A 150 -10.08 -15.18 5.55
N LEU A 151 -9.72 -14.10 4.90
CA LEU A 151 -9.64 -12.79 5.54
C LEU A 151 -11.02 -12.28 5.96
N LYS A 152 -12.03 -12.53 5.13
CA LYS A 152 -13.41 -12.18 5.48
C LYS A 152 -13.85 -12.91 6.73
N GLN A 153 -13.53 -14.19 6.85
CA GLN A 153 -13.83 -15.00 8.03
C GLN A 153 -13.16 -14.42 9.29
N TYR A 154 -11.89 -14.09 9.20
CA TYR A 154 -11.16 -13.49 10.32
C TYR A 154 -11.73 -12.13 10.71
N TYR A 155 -12.11 -11.34 9.75
CA TYR A 155 -12.69 -10.01 9.99
C TYR A 155 -14.05 -10.13 10.70
N GLU A 156 -14.89 -11.07 10.31
CA GLU A 156 -16.23 -11.25 10.88
C GLU A 156 -16.19 -11.88 12.27
N ASN A 157 -15.26 -12.81 12.51
CA ASN A 157 -15.22 -13.60 13.75
C ASN A 157 -14.24 -13.04 14.77
N GLY A 158 -13.43 -12.05 14.39
CA GLY A 158 -12.33 -11.57 15.21
C GLY A 158 -11.17 -12.59 15.24
N LEU A 159 -10.01 -12.12 15.58
CA LEU A 159 -8.83 -12.98 15.78
C LEU A 159 -8.80 -13.55 17.19
#